data_921458fb7942d9c11ab2ea40e6fb9410
#
_entry.id   921458fb7942d9c11ab2ea40e6fb9410
#
_cell.length_a   1.000
_cell.length_b   1.000
_cell.length_c   1.000
_cell.angle_alpha   90.00
_cell.angle_beta   90.00
_cell.angle_gamma   90.00
#
_symmetry.space_group_name_H-M   'P 1'
#
loop_
_entity.id
_entity.type
_entity.pdbx_description
1 polymer ?
#
loop_
_entity_poly.entity_id
_entity_poly.type
_entity_poly.pdbx_seq_one_letter_code
_entity_poly.pdbx_strand_id
1 'polypeptide(L)'
;MPLLISSVGKRSIFQKYGISKGDSIVSINGREVHDFFGVMHEMEFDSMLFVIEKKNSEQIRIKIARKNYKSIETEFEEHGMLHCHNKCIFCFIDQNPENMRKELYFKDDDYRESLTCGNFITLSNLSEKMLDNIAEHNLSPLYISLHSSEDYLREKIFGISNPVDKIRYLIKKGVRMHFQIVLMRGINDKKHLLKTLEFAKKNKAISLGIVPVGLTKHRKNLYQFKMFGRIYSKNLIESVEKWKEDNSFKKIFLADEFYMTAGISVPAKTYYKGFPQLENGIGMVSLFEDSVKRIRNRKLKEGYAILCGRSFGEYLLRTKCFNAERIYPVANGLFGENVTVTGLLSGKDILLCLKNIAESDIILYRTVFNTDKLTLDNYTKENIEKLSGKRINLINEFEEIQEYLE
;
A
#
# COMPACT_ATOMS: atom_id res chain seq x y z
N MET A 1 19.33 17.56 3.67
CA MET A 1 19.31 19.03 3.41
C MET A 1 18.50 19.65 4.53
N PRO A 2 18.77 20.87 4.98
CA PRO A 2 17.94 21.54 6.00
C PRO A 2 16.51 21.69 5.51
N LEU A 3 15.56 21.72 6.44
CA LEU A 3 14.13 21.84 6.12
C LEU A 3 13.79 23.29 5.77
N LEU A 4 13.47 23.55 4.51
CA LEU A 4 13.22 24.90 3.99
C LEU A 4 11.79 25.36 4.33
N ILE A 5 11.65 26.61 4.77
CA ILE A 5 10.36 27.23 5.11
C ILE A 5 9.73 27.78 3.84
N SER A 6 8.56 27.26 3.45
CA SER A 6 7.78 27.69 2.28
C SER A 6 6.83 28.84 2.60
N SER A 7 6.26 28.88 3.80
CA SER A 7 5.44 29.99 4.28
C SER A 7 5.49 30.14 5.79
N VAL A 8 5.21 31.34 6.28
CA VAL A 8 5.07 31.66 7.72
C VAL A 8 3.75 32.41 7.90
N GLY A 9 2.84 31.84 8.70
CA GLY A 9 1.54 32.43 8.98
C GLY A 9 1.61 33.81 9.61
N LYS A 10 0.67 34.70 9.32
CA LYS A 10 0.66 36.09 9.82
C LYS A 10 0.67 36.21 11.35
N ARG A 11 0.19 35.19 12.06
CA ARG A 11 0.18 35.12 13.53
C ARG A 11 1.27 34.21 14.09
N SER A 12 2.14 33.68 13.23
CA SER A 12 3.22 32.79 13.64
C SER A 12 4.15 33.45 14.63
N ILE A 13 4.54 32.69 15.66
CA ILE A 13 5.59 33.14 16.60
C ILE A 13 6.92 33.38 15.88
N PHE A 14 7.19 32.69 14.78
CA PHE A 14 8.38 32.86 13.96
C PHE A 14 8.51 34.25 13.36
N GLN A 15 7.39 34.94 13.06
CA GLN A 15 7.45 36.32 12.56
C GLN A 15 8.07 37.29 13.58
N LYS A 16 7.88 37.06 14.89
CA LYS A 16 8.48 37.90 15.93
C LYS A 16 10.01 37.85 15.93
N TYR A 17 10.56 36.79 15.35
CA TYR A 17 12.01 36.58 15.22
C TYR A 17 12.53 36.89 13.81
N GLY A 18 11.68 37.48 12.96
CA GLY A 18 12.03 37.84 11.59
C GLY A 18 12.30 36.65 10.69
N ILE A 19 11.64 35.51 10.97
CA ILE A 19 11.70 34.30 10.12
C ILE A 19 10.68 34.45 9.00
N SER A 20 11.11 34.07 7.81
CA SER A 20 10.35 34.23 6.59
C SER A 20 10.51 33.05 5.64
N LYS A 21 9.70 33.03 4.57
CA LYS A 21 9.87 32.09 3.47
C LYS A 21 11.31 32.09 2.97
N GLY A 22 11.88 30.89 2.81
CA GLY A 22 13.23 30.65 2.31
C GLY A 22 14.32 30.61 3.38
N ASP A 23 13.97 30.83 4.65
CA ASP A 23 14.85 30.49 5.78
C ASP A 23 14.78 28.95 6.01
N SER A 24 15.79 28.36 6.66
CA SER A 24 15.90 26.90 6.84
C SER A 24 15.98 26.51 8.31
N ILE A 25 15.22 25.49 8.72
CA ILE A 25 15.46 24.84 10.01
C ILE A 25 16.64 23.88 9.85
N VAL A 26 17.74 24.17 10.57
CA VAL A 26 18.96 23.36 10.58
C VAL A 26 18.84 22.23 11.59
N SER A 27 18.38 22.56 12.81
CA SER A 27 18.19 21.56 13.87
C SER A 27 17.11 22.00 14.86
N ILE A 28 16.54 21.00 15.56
CA ILE A 28 15.68 21.19 16.72
C ILE A 28 16.24 20.34 17.85
N ASN A 29 16.39 20.93 19.04
CA ASN A 29 16.96 20.28 20.23
C ASN A 29 18.34 19.63 19.98
N GLY A 30 19.13 20.21 19.06
CA GLY A 30 20.44 19.70 18.68
C GLY A 30 20.45 18.55 17.67
N ARG A 31 19.27 18.12 17.19
CA ARG A 31 19.12 17.10 16.14
C ARG A 31 18.85 17.77 14.80
N GLU A 32 19.52 17.34 13.75
CA GLU A 32 19.25 17.82 12.40
C GLU A 32 17.84 17.36 11.98
N VAL A 33 17.10 18.27 11.34
CA VAL A 33 15.74 18.00 10.86
C VAL A 33 15.74 18.13 9.33
N HIS A 34 15.25 17.07 8.66
CA HIS A 34 15.29 16.98 7.21
C HIS A 34 13.88 16.96 6.57
N ASP A 35 12.86 16.75 7.37
CA ASP A 35 11.46 16.67 6.94
C ASP A 35 10.53 17.08 8.07
N PHE A 36 9.24 17.13 7.75
CA PHE A 36 8.17 17.46 8.71
C PHE A 36 8.05 16.44 9.85
N PHE A 37 8.37 15.17 9.62
CA PHE A 37 8.28 14.14 10.67
C PHE A 37 9.28 14.34 11.79
N GLY A 38 10.51 14.83 11.44
CA GLY A 38 11.48 15.24 12.43
C GLY A 38 10.94 16.39 13.29
N VAL A 39 10.27 17.37 12.70
CA VAL A 39 9.61 18.45 13.46
C VAL A 39 8.54 17.90 14.38
N MET A 40 7.66 17.02 13.88
CA MET A 40 6.59 16.41 14.67
C MET A 40 7.12 15.61 15.86
N HIS A 41 8.17 14.85 15.67
CA HIS A 41 8.82 14.12 16.76
C HIS A 41 9.30 15.07 17.86
N GLU A 42 9.95 16.17 17.50
CA GLU A 42 10.43 17.16 18.47
C GLU A 42 9.28 17.90 19.19
N MET A 43 8.06 17.94 18.61
CA MET A 43 6.85 18.48 19.27
C MET A 43 6.37 17.64 20.46
N GLU A 44 6.87 16.43 20.65
CA GLU A 44 6.57 15.61 21.83
C GLU A 44 7.26 16.14 23.11
N PHE A 45 8.32 16.93 22.98
CA PHE A 45 9.04 17.50 24.11
C PHE A 45 8.39 18.78 24.68
N ASP A 46 8.71 19.13 25.91
CA ASP A 46 8.14 20.30 26.60
C ASP A 46 8.61 21.64 26.00
N SER A 47 9.71 21.64 25.28
CA SER A 47 10.20 22.79 24.53
C SER A 47 11.02 22.36 23.34
N MET A 48 10.98 23.18 22.28
CA MET A 48 11.83 23.03 21.08
C MET A 48 12.84 24.20 21.04
N LEU A 49 14.12 23.87 20.92
CA LEU A 49 15.19 24.81 20.62
C LEU A 49 15.53 24.73 19.13
N PHE A 50 14.99 25.64 18.35
CA PHE A 50 15.27 25.76 16.92
C PHE A 50 16.61 26.42 16.67
N VAL A 51 17.39 25.88 15.74
CA VAL A 51 18.48 26.56 15.07
C VAL A 51 18.02 26.80 13.64
N ILE A 52 17.83 28.06 13.26
CA ILE A 52 17.32 28.47 11.97
C ILE A 52 18.39 29.30 11.26
N GLU A 53 18.70 28.93 10.03
CA GLU A 53 19.57 29.68 9.13
C GLU A 53 18.73 30.55 8.22
N LYS A 54 18.95 31.86 8.28
CA LYS A 54 18.31 32.83 7.39
C LYS A 54 18.95 32.82 6.00
N LYS A 55 18.26 33.37 5.02
CA LYS A 55 18.76 33.50 3.63
C LYS A 55 20.12 34.22 3.53
N ASN A 56 20.43 35.08 4.48
CA ASN A 56 21.72 35.78 4.57
C ASN A 56 22.79 34.97 5.29
N SER A 57 22.55 33.67 5.55
CA SER A 57 23.44 32.76 6.30
C SER A 57 23.61 33.11 7.79
N GLU A 58 22.80 34.01 8.33
CA GLU A 58 22.77 34.28 9.78
C GLU A 58 22.04 33.15 10.48
N GLN A 59 22.62 32.57 11.53
CA GLN A 59 21.95 31.58 12.35
C GLN A 59 21.38 32.21 13.61
N ILE A 60 20.10 31.92 13.84
CA ILE A 60 19.39 32.34 15.06
C ILE A 60 18.93 31.14 15.85
N ARG A 61 18.86 31.27 17.17
CA ARG A 61 18.36 30.24 18.08
C ARG A 61 17.09 30.70 18.76
N ILE A 62 16.03 29.90 18.68
CA ILE A 62 14.72 30.25 19.24
C ILE A 62 14.25 29.10 20.10
N LYS A 63 13.95 29.37 21.36
CA LYS A 63 13.33 28.38 22.25
C LYS A 63 11.81 28.62 22.32
N ILE A 64 11.01 27.64 21.96
CA ILE A 64 9.57 27.67 21.99
C ILE A 64 9.05 26.61 22.98
N ALA A 65 8.28 27.03 23.96
CA ALA A 65 7.65 26.13 24.92
C ALA A 65 6.42 25.44 24.31
N ARG A 66 6.09 24.21 24.75
CA ARG A 66 5.00 23.37 24.25
C ARG A 66 3.65 24.08 24.13
N LYS A 67 3.30 24.92 25.12
CA LYS A 67 2.05 25.72 25.09
C LYS A 67 1.90 26.64 23.88
N ASN A 68 3.02 26.98 23.21
CA ASN A 68 3.07 27.87 22.07
C ASN A 68 3.26 27.13 20.73
N TYR A 69 3.27 25.80 20.69
CA TYR A 69 3.52 25.05 19.44
C TYR A 69 2.45 25.33 18.38
N LYS A 70 1.18 25.51 18.79
CA LYS A 70 0.10 25.90 17.86
C LYS A 70 0.33 27.25 17.16
N SER A 71 1.20 28.10 17.72
CA SER A 71 1.52 29.41 17.14
C SER A 71 2.72 29.39 16.20
N ILE A 72 3.29 28.21 15.89
CA ILE A 72 4.39 28.10 14.91
C ILE A 72 3.87 28.41 13.50
N GLU A 73 2.66 27.97 13.14
CA GLU A 73 1.96 28.28 11.88
C GLU A 73 2.91 28.43 10.66
N THR A 74 3.63 27.37 10.34
CA THR A 74 4.69 27.37 9.31
C THR A 74 4.51 26.18 8.40
N GLU A 75 4.61 26.40 7.09
CA GLU A 75 4.67 25.37 6.08
C GLU A 75 6.12 25.19 5.62
N PHE A 76 6.46 23.99 5.24
CA PHE A 76 7.78 23.64 4.76
C PHE A 76 7.72 23.32 3.27
N GLU A 77 8.83 23.50 2.58
CA GLU A 77 8.92 23.00 1.20
C GLU A 77 8.84 21.49 1.20
N GLU A 78 7.92 20.98 0.41
CA GLU A 78 7.86 19.55 0.15
C GLU A 78 9.09 19.15 -0.66
N HIS A 79 9.93 18.33 -0.06
CA HIS A 79 10.94 17.63 -0.85
C HIS A 79 10.23 16.73 -1.85
N GLY A 80 10.66 16.75 -3.10
CA GLY A 80 10.12 15.86 -4.13
C GLY A 80 10.09 14.41 -3.65
N MET A 81 9.14 13.64 -4.14
CA MET A 81 8.98 12.22 -3.79
C MET A 81 10.24 11.44 -4.17
N LEU A 82 10.71 10.57 -3.27
CA LEU A 82 11.87 9.74 -3.52
C LEU A 82 11.53 8.63 -4.52
N HIS A 83 12.36 8.53 -5.56
CA HIS A 83 12.18 7.54 -6.61
C HIS A 83 12.85 6.20 -6.30
N CYS A 84 12.22 5.13 -6.70
CA CYS A 84 12.78 3.79 -6.66
C CYS A 84 13.77 3.60 -7.83
N HIS A 85 15.00 3.20 -7.51
CA HIS A 85 16.05 2.90 -8.50
C HIS A 85 16.21 1.41 -8.77
N ASN A 86 15.40 0.56 -8.14
CA ASN A 86 15.47 -0.89 -8.30
C ASN A 86 15.01 -1.32 -9.70
N LYS A 87 15.54 -2.48 -10.13
CA LYS A 87 15.17 -3.18 -11.36
C LYS A 87 14.55 -4.54 -11.03
N CYS A 88 13.53 -4.51 -10.16
CA CYS A 88 12.92 -5.73 -9.63
C CYS A 88 12.41 -6.63 -10.76
N ILE A 89 12.80 -7.91 -10.73
CA ILE A 89 12.34 -8.88 -11.75
C ILE A 89 10.81 -9.04 -11.79
N PHE A 90 10.11 -8.61 -10.72
CA PHE A 90 8.66 -8.69 -10.55
C PHE A 90 7.96 -7.32 -10.58
N CYS A 91 8.66 -6.21 -10.84
CA CYS A 91 8.11 -4.86 -10.76
C CYS A 91 6.79 -4.76 -11.53
N PHE A 92 5.71 -4.37 -10.84
CA PHE A 92 4.40 -4.25 -11.47
C PHE A 92 4.35 -3.04 -12.41
N ILE A 93 5.05 -1.95 -12.07
CA ILE A 93 5.12 -0.74 -12.89
C ILE A 93 5.77 -1.02 -14.26
N ASP A 94 6.79 -1.90 -14.31
CA ASP A 94 7.44 -2.31 -15.57
C ASP A 94 6.55 -3.19 -16.45
N GLN A 95 5.38 -3.61 -15.94
CA GLN A 95 4.37 -4.39 -16.63
C GLN A 95 3.15 -3.56 -17.04
N ASN A 96 3.20 -2.24 -16.89
CA ASN A 96 2.13 -1.36 -17.36
C ASN A 96 2.09 -1.33 -18.90
N PRO A 97 0.89 -1.23 -19.50
CA PRO A 97 0.76 -1.00 -20.93
C PRO A 97 1.50 0.27 -21.35
N GLU A 98 1.99 0.31 -22.57
CA GLU A 98 2.57 1.52 -23.16
C GLU A 98 1.51 2.61 -23.35
N ASN A 99 1.93 3.87 -23.41
CA ASN A 99 1.09 5.05 -23.67
C ASN A 99 -0.03 5.32 -22.67
N MET A 100 0.13 4.90 -21.43
CA MET A 100 -0.73 5.32 -20.31
C MET A 100 -0.28 6.70 -19.79
N ARG A 101 -1.09 7.29 -18.88
CA ARG A 101 -0.70 8.55 -18.23
C ARG A 101 0.60 8.37 -17.42
N LYS A 102 1.40 9.44 -17.35
CA LYS A 102 2.77 9.41 -16.81
C LYS A 102 2.86 8.95 -15.35
N GLU A 103 1.86 9.27 -14.55
CA GLU A 103 1.79 8.93 -13.13
C GLU A 103 1.80 7.42 -12.89
N LEU A 104 1.29 6.62 -13.85
CA LEU A 104 1.27 5.16 -13.75
C LEU A 104 2.66 4.51 -13.94
N TYR A 105 3.66 5.28 -14.40
CA TYR A 105 5.04 4.80 -14.53
C TYR A 105 5.96 5.32 -13.43
N PHE A 106 5.40 6.08 -12.49
CA PHE A 106 6.16 6.57 -11.36
C PHE A 106 6.44 5.42 -10.40
N LYS A 107 7.70 5.24 -10.03
CA LYS A 107 8.16 4.27 -9.04
C LYS A 107 8.53 5.02 -7.78
N ASP A 108 7.67 4.98 -6.78
CA ASP A 108 7.92 5.54 -5.45
C ASP A 108 8.77 4.58 -4.58
N ASP A 109 9.59 5.16 -3.71
CA ASP A 109 10.33 4.45 -2.67
C ASP A 109 10.64 5.44 -1.53
N ASP A 110 9.58 6.09 -1.03
CA ASP A 110 9.68 7.18 -0.07
C ASP A 110 9.26 6.74 1.33
N TYR A 111 10.18 6.86 2.30
CA TYR A 111 9.89 6.46 3.69
C TYR A 111 8.78 7.30 4.34
N ARG A 112 8.54 8.52 3.84
CA ARG A 112 7.46 9.39 4.32
C ARG A 112 6.11 8.81 3.96
N GLU A 113 5.96 8.30 2.74
CA GLU A 113 4.76 7.58 2.30
C GLU A 113 4.57 6.25 3.06
N SER A 114 5.67 5.61 3.45
CA SER A 114 5.60 4.43 4.30
C SER A 114 4.98 4.75 5.67
N LEU A 115 5.33 5.90 6.25
CA LEU A 115 4.81 6.34 7.55
C LEU A 115 3.34 6.79 7.49
N THR A 116 2.95 7.50 6.43
CA THR A 116 1.63 8.13 6.31
C THR A 116 0.59 7.23 5.69
N CYS A 117 0.97 6.49 4.65
CA CYS A 117 0.07 5.70 3.82
C CYS A 117 0.30 4.18 3.92
N GLY A 118 1.38 3.76 4.59
CA GLY A 118 1.72 2.34 4.69
C GLY A 118 2.36 1.76 3.42
N ASN A 119 2.88 2.60 2.53
CA ASN A 119 3.55 2.16 1.31
C ASN A 119 4.80 1.35 1.63
N PHE A 120 4.97 0.23 0.92
CA PHE A 120 6.13 -0.65 1.12
C PHE A 120 7.35 -0.12 0.38
N ILE A 121 8.41 0.17 1.13
CA ILE A 121 9.68 0.71 0.63
C ILE A 121 10.81 -0.30 0.70
N THR A 122 11.87 -0.05 -0.07
CA THR A 122 13.01 -0.97 -0.18
C THR A 122 14.23 -0.52 0.64
N LEU A 123 14.28 0.74 1.07
CA LEU A 123 15.43 1.42 1.67
C LEU A 123 16.66 1.53 0.73
N SER A 124 16.57 1.07 -0.54
CA SER A 124 17.73 1.01 -1.44
C SER A 124 18.27 2.39 -1.79
N ASN A 125 17.39 3.38 -1.92
CA ASN A 125 17.67 4.76 -2.29
C ASN A 125 18.05 5.67 -1.10
N LEU A 126 18.00 5.16 0.14
CA LEU A 126 18.31 5.96 1.33
C LEU A 126 19.82 6.04 1.58
N SER A 127 20.31 7.25 1.81
CA SER A 127 21.66 7.51 2.29
C SER A 127 21.80 7.18 3.78
N GLU A 128 23.03 7.05 4.28
CA GLU A 128 23.30 6.86 5.72
C GLU A 128 22.68 7.98 6.56
N LYS A 129 22.82 9.23 6.11
CA LYS A 129 22.22 10.38 6.79
C LYS A 129 20.69 10.29 6.90
N MET A 130 20.01 9.79 5.88
CA MET A 130 18.56 9.57 5.92
C MET A 130 18.19 8.43 6.87
N LEU A 131 18.99 7.37 6.91
CA LEU A 131 18.81 6.27 7.88
C LEU A 131 19.01 6.76 9.33
N ASP A 132 20.01 7.62 9.55
CA ASP A 132 20.24 8.25 10.85
C ASP A 132 19.05 9.12 11.26
N ASN A 133 18.54 9.95 10.36
CA ASN A 133 17.33 10.75 10.60
C ASN A 133 16.12 9.88 11.01
N ILE A 134 15.85 8.79 10.28
CA ILE A 134 14.79 7.85 10.62
C ILE A 134 15.00 7.26 12.02
N ALA A 135 16.25 6.90 12.35
CA ALA A 135 16.60 6.30 13.63
C ALA A 135 16.51 7.30 14.80
N GLU A 136 17.04 8.49 14.64
CA GLU A 136 17.09 9.52 15.67
C GLU A 136 15.71 10.05 16.06
N HIS A 137 14.82 10.16 15.07
CA HIS A 137 13.44 10.58 15.27
C HIS A 137 12.48 9.41 15.50
N ASN A 138 13.00 8.17 15.61
CA ASN A 138 12.21 6.93 15.81
C ASN A 138 10.99 6.84 14.87
N LEU A 139 11.20 7.14 13.59
CA LEU A 139 10.13 7.13 12.59
C LEU A 139 9.63 5.71 12.36
N SER A 140 8.58 5.34 13.05
CA SER A 140 8.01 3.98 13.13
C SER A 140 6.48 4.00 13.17
N PRO A 141 5.80 2.96 12.65
CA PRO A 141 6.38 1.83 11.95
C PRO A 141 6.70 2.14 10.48
N LEU A 142 7.69 1.43 9.92
CA LEU A 142 7.93 1.42 8.47
C LEU A 142 7.41 0.12 7.85
N TYR A 143 6.95 0.22 6.61
CA TYR A 143 6.53 -0.91 5.78
C TYR A 143 7.64 -1.24 4.78
N ILE A 144 8.24 -2.41 4.90
CA ILE A 144 9.47 -2.78 4.19
C ILE A 144 9.26 -3.94 3.23
N SER A 145 9.59 -3.71 1.96
CA SER A 145 9.73 -4.74 0.92
C SER A 145 10.94 -5.63 1.22
N LEU A 146 10.73 -6.69 2.02
CA LEU A 146 11.81 -7.58 2.44
C LEU A 146 12.17 -8.61 1.36
N HIS A 147 11.19 -9.31 0.84
CA HIS A 147 11.20 -10.38 -0.17
C HIS A 147 12.13 -11.57 0.14
N SER A 148 13.29 -11.36 0.72
CA SER A 148 14.23 -12.37 1.21
C SER A 148 15.13 -11.80 2.31
N SER A 149 15.62 -12.66 3.20
CA SER A 149 16.67 -12.33 4.18
C SER A 149 18.08 -12.69 3.69
N GLU A 150 18.20 -13.26 2.49
CA GLU A 150 19.47 -13.69 1.90
C GLU A 150 19.91 -12.66 0.85
N ASP A 151 21.06 -11.99 1.07
CA ASP A 151 21.49 -10.84 0.27
C ASP A 151 21.64 -11.15 -1.22
N TYR A 152 22.17 -12.33 -1.58
CA TYR A 152 22.27 -12.73 -2.98
C TYR A 152 20.90 -12.90 -3.68
N LEU A 153 19.86 -13.34 -2.93
CA LEU A 153 18.51 -13.39 -3.46
C LEU A 153 17.90 -12.01 -3.57
N ARG A 154 18.18 -11.13 -2.61
CA ARG A 154 17.73 -9.73 -2.69
C ARG A 154 18.33 -9.06 -3.91
N GLU A 155 19.63 -9.20 -4.15
CA GLU A 155 20.28 -8.67 -5.35
C GLU A 155 19.63 -9.20 -6.64
N LYS A 156 19.39 -10.51 -6.72
CA LYS A 156 18.68 -11.11 -7.85
C LYS A 156 17.27 -10.56 -8.02
N ILE A 157 16.52 -10.37 -6.92
CA ILE A 157 15.13 -9.92 -6.92
C ILE A 157 15.03 -8.43 -7.28
N PHE A 158 15.86 -7.58 -6.67
CA PHE A 158 15.84 -6.14 -6.86
C PHE A 158 16.61 -5.67 -8.10
N GLY A 159 17.43 -6.54 -8.70
CA GLY A 159 18.27 -6.21 -9.85
C GLY A 159 19.41 -5.23 -9.54
N ILE A 160 19.62 -4.92 -8.27
CA ILE A 160 20.71 -4.11 -7.73
C ILE A 160 21.10 -4.67 -6.35
N SER A 161 22.31 -4.34 -5.89
CA SER A 161 22.73 -4.69 -4.52
C SER A 161 21.83 -3.96 -3.50
N ASN A 162 21.13 -4.74 -2.70
CA ASN A 162 20.24 -4.24 -1.63
C ASN A 162 20.30 -5.19 -0.43
N PRO A 163 21.42 -5.24 0.30
CA PRO A 163 21.59 -6.11 1.46
C PRO A 163 20.63 -5.72 2.59
N VAL A 164 20.41 -6.67 3.52
CA VAL A 164 19.53 -6.43 4.68
C VAL A 164 20.15 -5.55 5.76
N ASP A 165 21.37 -5.06 5.57
CA ASP A 165 22.11 -4.31 6.61
C ASP A 165 21.43 -3.00 7.00
N LYS A 166 20.82 -2.28 6.05
CA LYS A 166 20.02 -1.07 6.35
C LYS A 166 18.81 -1.42 7.23
N ILE A 167 18.17 -2.55 6.98
CA ILE A 167 17.05 -3.06 7.80
C ILE A 167 17.55 -3.40 9.21
N ARG A 168 18.67 -4.14 9.31
CA ARG A 168 19.28 -4.49 10.60
C ARG A 168 19.71 -3.25 11.38
N TYR A 169 20.28 -2.27 10.70
CA TYR A 169 20.68 -1.00 11.30
C TYR A 169 19.50 -0.30 11.97
N LEU A 170 18.42 -0.08 11.23
CA LEU A 170 17.23 0.60 11.75
C LEU A 170 16.56 -0.18 12.89
N ILE A 171 16.48 -1.52 12.79
CA ILE A 171 15.95 -2.37 13.88
C ILE A 171 16.81 -2.25 15.14
N LYS A 172 18.15 -2.26 15.01
CA LYS A 172 19.08 -2.09 16.14
C LYS A 172 18.90 -0.73 16.82
N LYS A 173 18.49 0.28 16.06
CA LYS A 173 18.16 1.63 16.56
C LYS A 173 16.73 1.74 17.14
N GLY A 174 15.94 0.68 17.12
CA GLY A 174 14.60 0.64 17.72
C GLY A 174 13.44 0.87 16.72
N VAL A 175 13.71 1.10 15.45
CA VAL A 175 12.67 1.28 14.43
C VAL A 175 11.89 -0.02 14.25
N ARG A 176 10.56 0.07 14.36
CA ARG A 176 9.65 -1.08 14.21
C ARG A 176 9.20 -1.20 12.75
N MET A 177 9.00 -2.43 12.28
CA MET A 177 8.72 -2.67 10.86
C MET A 177 7.63 -3.70 10.63
N HIS A 178 6.83 -3.44 9.59
CA HIS A 178 6.03 -4.42 8.88
C HIS A 178 6.83 -4.92 7.67
N PHE A 179 6.81 -6.22 7.41
CA PHE A 179 7.50 -6.80 6.26
C PHE A 179 6.53 -7.33 5.21
N GLN A 180 6.91 -7.23 3.95
CA GLN A 180 6.23 -7.85 2.83
C GLN A 180 7.18 -8.79 2.09
N ILE A 181 6.64 -9.95 1.70
CA ILE A 181 7.27 -10.87 0.75
C ILE A 181 6.35 -10.99 -0.47
N VAL A 182 6.79 -10.47 -1.60
CA VAL A 182 6.23 -10.88 -2.89
C VAL A 182 6.81 -12.25 -3.19
N LEU A 183 5.98 -13.28 -3.06
CA LEU A 183 6.41 -14.67 -3.23
C LEU A 183 6.53 -15.01 -4.71
N MET A 184 7.66 -15.58 -5.08
CA MET A 184 8.00 -15.99 -6.44
C MET A 184 8.41 -17.46 -6.44
N ARG A 185 7.57 -18.30 -7.04
CA ARG A 185 7.76 -19.75 -7.06
C ARG A 185 9.08 -20.13 -7.73
N GLY A 186 9.93 -20.86 -7.00
CA GLY A 186 11.25 -21.30 -7.45
C GLY A 186 12.37 -20.27 -7.24
N ILE A 187 12.08 -19.14 -6.60
CA ILE A 187 13.07 -18.07 -6.29
C ILE A 187 13.21 -17.90 -4.78
N ASN A 188 12.20 -17.32 -4.12
CA ASN A 188 12.23 -17.03 -2.68
C ASN A 188 11.24 -17.87 -1.87
N ASP A 189 10.74 -18.97 -2.43
CA ASP A 189 9.86 -19.93 -1.78
C ASP A 189 10.59 -21.01 -0.98
N LYS A 190 9.84 -21.96 -0.40
CA LYS A 190 10.34 -23.12 0.33
C LYS A 190 11.38 -22.76 1.39
N LYS A 191 12.60 -23.33 1.32
CA LYS A 191 13.67 -23.09 2.30
C LYS A 191 14.06 -21.61 2.44
N HIS A 192 13.97 -20.84 1.35
CA HIS A 192 14.28 -19.42 1.36
C HIS A 192 13.20 -18.62 2.08
N LEU A 193 11.93 -19.00 1.89
CA LEU A 193 10.82 -18.43 2.65
C LEU A 193 11.02 -18.70 4.15
N LEU A 194 11.28 -19.95 4.56
CA LEU A 194 11.46 -20.30 5.98
C LEU A 194 12.60 -19.51 6.63
N LYS A 195 13.73 -19.31 5.95
CA LYS A 195 14.82 -18.44 6.44
C LYS A 195 14.36 -17.00 6.63
N THR A 196 13.51 -16.50 5.72
CA THR A 196 12.99 -15.13 5.80
C THR A 196 11.96 -14.99 6.94
N LEU A 197 11.15 -16.03 7.20
CA LEU A 197 10.27 -16.08 8.37
C LEU A 197 11.08 -16.04 9.69
N GLU A 198 12.17 -16.82 9.75
CA GLU A 198 13.05 -16.81 10.92
C GLU A 198 13.72 -15.44 11.14
N PHE A 199 14.14 -14.77 10.05
CA PHE A 199 14.64 -13.40 10.12
C PHE A 199 13.59 -12.44 10.70
N ALA A 200 12.35 -12.50 10.23
CA ALA A 200 11.26 -11.65 10.70
C ALA A 200 10.96 -11.90 12.19
N LYS A 201 10.92 -13.16 12.62
CA LYS A 201 10.73 -13.54 14.04
C LYS A 201 11.86 -13.00 14.91
N LYS A 202 13.14 -13.26 14.54
CA LYS A 202 14.34 -12.83 15.27
C LYS A 202 14.37 -11.30 15.45
N ASN A 203 13.93 -10.57 14.44
CA ASN A 203 13.91 -9.11 14.43
C ASN A 203 12.58 -8.52 14.93
N LYS A 204 11.73 -9.31 15.58
CA LYS A 204 10.48 -8.88 16.24
C LYS A 204 9.55 -8.07 15.30
N ALA A 205 9.42 -8.50 14.05
CA ALA A 205 8.54 -7.86 13.08
C ALA A 205 7.15 -7.60 13.69
N ILE A 206 6.56 -6.45 13.39
CA ILE A 206 5.17 -6.13 13.80
C ILE A 206 4.22 -7.08 13.07
N SER A 207 4.42 -7.25 11.77
CA SER A 207 3.74 -8.26 10.93
C SER A 207 4.60 -8.60 9.71
N LEU A 208 4.30 -9.74 9.09
CA LEU A 208 4.84 -10.12 7.80
C LEU A 208 3.70 -10.59 6.90
N GLY A 209 3.52 -9.91 5.77
CA GLY A 209 2.59 -10.30 4.72
C GLY A 209 3.31 -11.07 3.61
N ILE A 210 2.68 -12.14 3.14
CA ILE A 210 3.16 -12.93 2.00
C ILE A 210 2.10 -12.83 0.92
N VAL A 211 2.45 -12.20 -0.22
CA VAL A 211 1.55 -11.99 -1.34
C VAL A 211 2.09 -12.69 -2.59
N PRO A 212 1.24 -13.17 -3.50
CA PRO A 212 1.70 -13.74 -4.75
C PRO A 212 2.26 -12.66 -5.66
N VAL A 213 3.19 -13.02 -6.54
CA VAL A 213 3.67 -12.11 -7.59
C VAL A 213 2.54 -11.79 -8.56
N GLY A 214 2.27 -10.50 -8.77
CA GLY A 214 1.30 -10.00 -9.75
C GLY A 214 1.88 -10.04 -11.17
N LEU A 215 1.16 -10.65 -12.11
CA LEU A 215 1.60 -10.85 -13.49
C LEU A 215 0.58 -10.30 -14.48
N THR A 216 1.00 -9.34 -15.31
CA THR A 216 0.19 -8.83 -16.41
C THR A 216 0.53 -9.53 -17.73
N LYS A 217 -0.25 -9.29 -18.78
CA LYS A 217 0.08 -9.74 -20.15
C LYS A 217 1.24 -8.97 -20.81
N HIS A 218 1.64 -7.82 -20.25
CA HIS A 218 2.68 -6.94 -20.77
C HIS A 218 4.08 -7.31 -20.26
N ARG A 219 4.43 -8.60 -20.38
CA ARG A 219 5.68 -9.16 -19.84
C ARG A 219 6.67 -9.61 -20.92
N LYS A 220 6.57 -9.06 -22.11
CA LYS A 220 7.55 -9.34 -23.18
C LYS A 220 8.94 -8.90 -22.69
N ASN A 221 9.91 -9.80 -22.78
CA ASN A 221 11.30 -9.59 -22.33
C ASN A 221 11.50 -9.45 -20.79
N LEU A 222 10.47 -9.67 -19.97
CA LEU A 222 10.60 -9.73 -18.51
C LEU A 222 10.77 -11.17 -18.03
N TYR A 223 11.24 -11.31 -16.78
CA TYR A 223 11.46 -12.62 -16.15
C TYR A 223 10.17 -13.45 -16.14
N GLN A 224 10.25 -14.72 -16.56
CA GLN A 224 9.08 -15.61 -16.61
C GLN A 224 8.91 -16.34 -15.28
N PHE A 225 7.74 -16.17 -14.66
CA PHE A 225 7.41 -16.79 -13.39
C PHE A 225 6.54 -18.04 -13.57
N LYS A 226 6.71 -18.98 -12.63
CA LYS A 226 5.78 -20.11 -12.48
C LYS A 226 4.58 -19.66 -11.66
N MET A 227 3.37 -19.86 -12.19
CA MET A 227 2.13 -19.51 -11.50
C MET A 227 1.89 -20.38 -10.26
N PHE A 228 1.08 -19.84 -9.36
CA PHE A 228 0.58 -20.56 -8.20
C PHE A 228 -0.71 -21.31 -8.59
N GLY A 229 -0.71 -22.62 -8.43
CA GLY A 229 -1.92 -23.43 -8.62
C GLY A 229 -2.46 -23.94 -7.28
N ARG A 230 -3.62 -24.58 -7.33
CA ARG A 230 -4.34 -25.07 -6.14
C ARG A 230 -3.49 -25.87 -5.17
N ILE A 231 -2.76 -26.88 -5.67
CA ILE A 231 -1.94 -27.76 -4.84
C ILE A 231 -0.78 -26.98 -4.20
N TYR A 232 -0.13 -26.10 -4.96
CA TYR A 232 0.96 -25.29 -4.41
C TYR A 232 0.47 -24.36 -3.30
N SER A 233 -0.63 -23.66 -3.53
CA SER A 233 -1.22 -22.72 -2.56
C SER A 233 -1.65 -23.45 -1.28
N LYS A 234 -2.23 -24.66 -1.40
CA LYS A 234 -2.57 -25.49 -0.25
C LYS A 234 -1.32 -25.86 0.57
N ASN A 235 -0.29 -26.37 -0.08
CA ASN A 235 0.95 -26.77 0.59
C ASN A 235 1.67 -25.55 1.22
N LEU A 236 1.59 -24.38 0.59
CA LEU A 236 2.14 -23.13 1.15
C LEU A 236 1.42 -22.75 2.44
N ILE A 237 0.08 -22.76 2.44
CA ILE A 237 -0.73 -22.45 3.63
C ILE A 237 -0.37 -23.41 4.75
N GLU A 238 -0.38 -24.71 4.52
CA GLU A 238 -0.04 -25.73 5.51
C GLU A 238 1.37 -25.55 6.07
N SER A 239 2.35 -25.29 5.20
CA SER A 239 3.74 -25.07 5.60
C SER A 239 3.92 -23.83 6.47
N VAL A 240 3.27 -22.71 6.11
CA VAL A 240 3.37 -21.46 6.86
C VAL A 240 2.64 -21.58 8.20
N GLU A 241 1.44 -22.16 8.25
CA GLU A 241 0.70 -22.34 9.50
C GLU A 241 1.46 -23.27 10.46
N LYS A 242 1.98 -24.39 9.98
CA LYS A 242 2.83 -25.28 10.78
C LYS A 242 4.06 -24.54 11.33
N TRP A 243 4.76 -23.77 10.48
CA TRP A 243 5.92 -23.00 10.94
C TRP A 243 5.55 -21.98 12.02
N LYS A 244 4.38 -21.32 11.91
CA LYS A 244 3.87 -20.38 12.92
C LYS A 244 3.61 -21.05 14.26
N GLU A 245 3.06 -22.26 14.25
CA GLU A 245 2.81 -23.06 15.45
C GLU A 245 4.12 -23.50 16.10
N ASP A 246 5.01 -24.14 15.33
CA ASP A 246 6.31 -24.66 15.79
C ASP A 246 7.19 -23.54 16.38
N ASN A 247 7.04 -22.31 15.89
CA ASN A 247 7.84 -21.15 16.27
C ASN A 247 7.13 -20.16 17.21
N SER A 248 5.87 -20.40 17.58
CA SER A 248 5.05 -19.49 18.40
C SER A 248 5.02 -18.04 17.89
N PHE A 249 5.12 -17.85 16.57
CA PHE A 249 5.13 -16.52 15.92
C PHE A 249 3.92 -16.34 15.02
N LYS A 250 2.84 -15.78 15.56
CA LYS A 250 1.51 -15.65 14.93
C LYS A 250 1.32 -14.39 14.08
N LYS A 251 2.38 -13.65 13.77
CA LYS A 251 2.30 -12.35 13.05
C LYS A 251 2.62 -12.47 11.56
N ILE A 252 2.42 -13.64 10.98
CA ILE A 252 2.59 -13.92 9.55
C ILE A 252 1.24 -14.16 8.93
N PHE A 253 0.98 -13.49 7.79
CA PHE A 253 -0.30 -13.53 7.11
C PHE A 253 -0.08 -13.78 5.62
N LEU A 254 -0.88 -14.68 5.06
CA LEU A 254 -0.94 -14.94 3.62
C LEU A 254 -2.05 -14.12 2.98
N ALA A 255 -1.85 -13.64 1.75
CA ALA A 255 -2.89 -12.98 0.98
C ALA A 255 -4.09 -13.90 0.75
N ASP A 256 -5.27 -13.30 0.73
CA ASP A 256 -6.55 -14.01 0.53
C ASP A 256 -6.54 -14.82 -0.77
N GLU A 257 -5.82 -14.36 -1.79
CA GLU A 257 -5.66 -15.02 -3.07
C GLU A 257 -5.10 -16.46 -2.94
N PHE A 258 -4.21 -16.73 -1.98
CA PHE A 258 -3.69 -18.08 -1.76
C PHE A 258 -4.79 -19.02 -1.26
N TYR A 259 -5.64 -18.55 -0.35
CA TYR A 259 -6.78 -19.33 0.18
C TYR A 259 -7.82 -19.56 -0.91
N MET A 260 -8.15 -18.52 -1.68
CA MET A 260 -9.09 -18.62 -2.80
C MET A 260 -8.60 -19.61 -3.87
N THR A 261 -7.31 -19.52 -4.24
CA THR A 261 -6.68 -20.42 -5.22
C THR A 261 -6.62 -21.87 -4.70
N ALA A 262 -6.38 -22.06 -3.40
CA ALA A 262 -6.40 -23.39 -2.78
C ALA A 262 -7.80 -23.99 -2.65
N GLY A 263 -8.84 -23.16 -2.76
CA GLY A 263 -10.21 -23.54 -2.46
C GLY A 263 -10.47 -23.79 -0.96
N ILE A 264 -9.70 -23.10 -0.11
CA ILE A 264 -9.80 -23.15 1.36
C ILE A 264 -10.46 -21.85 1.83
N SER A 265 -11.30 -21.94 2.85
CA SER A 265 -11.92 -20.76 3.46
C SER A 265 -10.83 -19.87 4.06
N VAL A 266 -10.99 -18.54 3.92
CA VAL A 266 -10.08 -17.58 4.56
C VAL A 266 -10.21 -17.68 6.09
N PRO A 267 -9.16 -17.35 6.84
CA PRO A 267 -9.23 -17.33 8.30
C PRO A 267 -10.26 -16.33 8.82
N ALA A 268 -10.81 -16.59 10.00
CA ALA A 268 -11.75 -15.69 10.65
C ALA A 268 -11.07 -14.36 11.06
N LYS A 269 -11.87 -13.30 11.24
CA LYS A 269 -11.44 -11.93 11.59
C LYS A 269 -10.41 -11.86 12.73
N THR A 270 -10.59 -12.69 13.77
CA THR A 270 -9.70 -12.74 14.94
C THR A 270 -8.27 -13.20 14.61
N TYR A 271 -8.07 -13.92 13.51
CA TYR A 271 -6.75 -14.37 13.05
C TYR A 271 -5.83 -13.20 12.67
N TYR A 272 -6.38 -12.15 12.06
CA TYR A 272 -5.59 -11.04 11.47
C TYR A 272 -5.13 -9.98 12.48
N LYS A 273 -5.58 -10.03 13.73
CA LYS A 273 -5.10 -9.16 14.82
C LYS A 273 -5.10 -7.66 14.48
N GLY A 274 -6.19 -7.15 13.94
CA GLY A 274 -6.32 -5.74 13.58
C GLY A 274 -5.96 -5.41 12.13
N PHE A 275 -5.77 -6.41 11.28
CA PHE A 275 -5.57 -6.24 9.83
C PHE A 275 -4.38 -5.33 9.46
N PRO A 276 -3.17 -5.61 9.95
CA PRO A 276 -2.03 -4.70 9.78
C PRO A 276 -1.52 -4.59 8.35
N GLN A 277 -2.07 -5.39 7.42
CA GLN A 277 -1.65 -5.43 6.02
C GLN A 277 -2.84 -5.57 5.05
N LEU A 278 -3.94 -4.89 5.36
CA LEU A 278 -5.17 -4.96 4.56
C LEU A 278 -4.94 -4.57 3.10
N GLU A 279 -4.15 -3.51 2.87
CA GLU A 279 -3.79 -3.01 1.54
C GLU A 279 -3.05 -4.03 0.66
N ASN A 280 -2.47 -5.06 1.27
CA ASN A 280 -1.86 -6.19 0.57
C ASN A 280 -2.86 -7.29 0.16
N GLY A 281 -4.15 -7.07 0.27
CA GLY A 281 -5.17 -8.09 0.03
C GLY A 281 -5.14 -9.22 1.07
N ILE A 282 -4.83 -8.86 2.33
CA ILE A 282 -4.74 -9.80 3.45
C ILE A 282 -5.88 -9.54 4.43
N GLY A 283 -6.86 -10.44 4.45
CA GLY A 283 -8.01 -10.36 5.34
C GLY A 283 -9.20 -9.56 4.81
N MET A 284 -9.14 -9.06 3.58
CA MET A 284 -10.25 -8.34 2.94
C MET A 284 -11.50 -9.22 2.81
N VAL A 285 -11.31 -10.47 2.39
CA VAL A 285 -12.42 -11.45 2.27
C VAL A 285 -13.03 -11.75 3.63
N SER A 286 -12.22 -11.83 4.69
CA SER A 286 -12.73 -12.06 6.06
C SER A 286 -13.55 -10.88 6.58
N LEU A 287 -13.15 -9.64 6.28
CA LEU A 287 -13.96 -8.44 6.58
C LEU A 287 -15.26 -8.45 5.79
N PHE A 288 -15.18 -8.75 4.50
CA PHE A 288 -16.34 -8.90 3.65
C PHE A 288 -17.32 -9.95 4.20
N GLU A 289 -16.86 -11.16 4.55
CA GLU A 289 -17.71 -12.20 5.11
C GLU A 289 -18.40 -11.77 6.42
N ASP A 290 -17.74 -10.97 7.23
CA ASP A 290 -18.34 -10.41 8.44
C ASP A 290 -19.44 -9.38 8.12
N SER A 291 -19.20 -8.54 7.12
CA SER A 291 -20.14 -7.50 6.68
C SER A 291 -21.42 -8.10 6.06
N VAL A 292 -21.29 -9.16 5.26
CA VAL A 292 -22.45 -9.79 4.59
C VAL A 292 -23.32 -10.67 5.48
N LYS A 293 -22.89 -11.02 6.70
CA LYS A 293 -23.70 -11.84 7.61
C LYS A 293 -25.10 -11.27 7.84
N ARG A 294 -25.19 -9.94 7.89
CA ARG A 294 -26.46 -9.22 8.15
C ARG A 294 -27.37 -9.10 6.94
N ILE A 295 -26.83 -9.27 5.74
CA ILE A 295 -27.56 -9.08 4.48
C ILE A 295 -27.69 -10.37 3.67
N ARG A 296 -27.23 -11.50 4.22
CA ARG A 296 -27.34 -12.82 3.59
C ARG A 296 -28.79 -13.14 3.30
N ASN A 297 -29.07 -13.66 2.11
CA ASN A 297 -30.40 -14.01 1.57
C ASN A 297 -31.25 -12.81 1.12
N ARG A 298 -30.79 -11.57 1.20
CA ARG A 298 -31.47 -10.44 0.59
C ARG A 298 -31.23 -10.44 -0.93
N LYS A 299 -32.11 -9.79 -1.67
CA LYS A 299 -31.98 -9.67 -3.13
C LYS A 299 -31.63 -8.25 -3.53
N LEU A 300 -30.93 -8.12 -4.63
CA LEU A 300 -30.79 -6.82 -5.27
C LEU A 300 -32.13 -6.33 -5.77
N LYS A 301 -32.47 -5.07 -5.54
CA LYS A 301 -33.63 -4.39 -6.10
C LYS A 301 -33.69 -4.59 -7.61
N GLU A 302 -34.89 -4.61 -8.16
CA GLU A 302 -35.07 -4.71 -9.61
C GLU A 302 -34.35 -3.58 -10.34
N GLY A 303 -33.74 -3.89 -11.48
CA GLY A 303 -32.94 -2.94 -12.27
C GLY A 303 -31.49 -2.71 -11.80
N TYR A 304 -31.07 -3.26 -10.65
CA TYR A 304 -29.69 -3.15 -10.14
C TYR A 304 -28.85 -4.38 -10.43
N ALA A 305 -27.57 -4.17 -10.76
CA ALA A 305 -26.55 -5.21 -10.90
C ALA A 305 -25.23 -4.82 -10.23
N ILE A 306 -24.44 -5.79 -9.80
CA ILE A 306 -23.08 -5.59 -9.26
C ILE A 306 -22.08 -5.90 -10.37
N LEU A 307 -21.14 -4.96 -10.60
CA LEU A 307 -20.02 -5.14 -11.50
C LEU A 307 -18.71 -5.05 -10.70
N CYS A 308 -17.86 -6.07 -10.80
CA CYS A 308 -16.64 -6.16 -10.01
C CYS A 308 -15.59 -7.03 -10.73
N GLY A 309 -14.35 -7.01 -10.22
CA GLY A 309 -13.27 -7.86 -10.74
C GLY A 309 -13.59 -9.35 -10.58
N ARG A 310 -12.98 -10.16 -11.44
CA ARG A 310 -13.29 -11.58 -11.57
C ARG A 310 -13.19 -12.35 -10.25
N SER A 311 -12.10 -12.21 -9.51
CA SER A 311 -11.91 -12.94 -8.24
C SER A 311 -13.02 -12.66 -7.24
N PHE A 312 -13.40 -11.39 -7.08
CA PHE A 312 -14.46 -11.01 -6.16
C PHE A 312 -15.83 -11.45 -6.66
N GLY A 313 -16.11 -11.30 -7.95
CA GLY A 313 -17.36 -11.74 -8.55
C GLY A 313 -17.56 -13.26 -8.45
N GLU A 314 -16.55 -14.07 -8.77
CA GLU A 314 -16.58 -15.52 -8.60
C GLU A 314 -16.77 -15.92 -7.13
N TYR A 315 -16.17 -15.15 -6.21
CA TYR A 315 -16.37 -15.36 -4.77
C TYR A 315 -17.83 -15.09 -4.37
N LEU A 316 -18.43 -13.99 -4.81
CA LEU A 316 -19.83 -13.66 -4.55
C LEU A 316 -20.78 -14.74 -5.10
N LEU A 317 -20.56 -15.19 -6.33
CA LEU A 317 -21.35 -16.25 -6.98
C LEU A 317 -21.25 -17.57 -6.21
N ARG A 318 -20.06 -17.93 -5.73
CA ARG A 318 -19.83 -19.16 -4.97
C ARG A 318 -20.49 -19.13 -3.60
N THR A 319 -20.43 -18.01 -2.91
CA THR A 319 -20.95 -17.86 -1.55
C THR A 319 -22.44 -17.63 -1.51
N LYS A 320 -23.07 -17.36 -2.66
CA LYS A 320 -24.51 -17.10 -2.80
C LYS A 320 -25.01 -16.02 -1.83
N CYS A 321 -24.19 -14.97 -1.64
CA CYS A 321 -24.54 -13.88 -0.72
C CYS A 321 -25.78 -13.13 -1.14
N PHE A 322 -26.04 -13.05 -2.47
CA PHE A 322 -27.17 -12.37 -3.09
C PHE A 322 -27.77 -13.19 -4.23
N ASN A 323 -28.74 -12.60 -4.90
CA ASN A 323 -29.22 -13.06 -6.17
C ASN A 323 -28.09 -13.09 -7.21
N ALA A 324 -27.55 -14.30 -7.47
CA ALA A 324 -26.36 -14.50 -8.29
C ALA A 324 -26.52 -14.03 -9.74
N GLU A 325 -27.77 -13.96 -10.24
CA GLU A 325 -28.10 -13.63 -11.64
C GLU A 325 -27.70 -12.20 -12.04
N ARG A 326 -27.45 -11.32 -11.07
CA ARG A 326 -27.11 -9.89 -11.29
C ARG A 326 -25.70 -9.52 -10.81
N ILE A 327 -24.81 -10.49 -10.73
CA ILE A 327 -23.39 -10.28 -10.42
C ILE A 327 -22.57 -10.56 -11.67
N TYR A 328 -21.86 -9.54 -12.15
CA TYR A 328 -21.10 -9.58 -13.39
C TYR A 328 -19.60 -9.46 -13.12
N PRO A 329 -18.87 -10.60 -13.07
CA PRO A 329 -17.41 -10.58 -12.99
C PRO A 329 -16.81 -10.05 -14.27
N VAL A 330 -16.01 -8.99 -14.19
CA VAL A 330 -15.35 -8.36 -15.34
C VAL A 330 -14.00 -9.00 -15.60
N ALA A 331 -13.75 -9.40 -16.82
CA ALA A 331 -12.43 -9.81 -17.27
C ALA A 331 -11.55 -8.56 -17.50
N ASN A 332 -10.32 -8.58 -17.03
CA ASN A 332 -9.37 -7.48 -17.22
C ASN A 332 -8.68 -7.61 -18.57
N GLY A 333 -9.16 -6.86 -19.54
CA GLY A 333 -8.56 -6.81 -20.89
C GLY A 333 -7.31 -5.93 -20.94
N LEU A 334 -7.19 -4.93 -20.04
CA LEU A 334 -6.06 -4.02 -20.01
C LEU A 334 -4.78 -4.76 -19.55
N PHE A 335 -4.81 -5.41 -18.39
CA PHE A 335 -3.65 -6.11 -17.83
C PHE A 335 -3.60 -7.61 -18.13
N GLY A 336 -4.69 -8.19 -18.60
CA GLY A 336 -4.82 -9.63 -18.88
C GLY A 336 -5.48 -10.41 -17.73
N GLU A 337 -5.80 -11.67 -18.02
CA GLU A 337 -6.66 -12.52 -17.19
C GLU A 337 -6.10 -12.84 -15.79
N ASN A 338 -4.80 -12.71 -15.58
CA ASN A 338 -4.19 -12.93 -14.27
C ASN A 338 -4.40 -11.77 -13.29
N VAL A 339 -4.85 -10.61 -13.77
CA VAL A 339 -5.19 -9.45 -12.95
C VAL A 339 -6.70 -9.44 -12.76
N THR A 340 -7.16 -9.80 -11.57
CA THR A 340 -8.55 -10.12 -11.29
C THR A 340 -9.24 -9.21 -10.29
N VAL A 341 -8.51 -8.22 -9.77
CA VAL A 341 -8.99 -7.29 -8.73
C VAL A 341 -9.82 -6.16 -9.32
N THR A 342 -10.84 -5.69 -8.60
CA THR A 342 -11.77 -4.64 -9.04
C THR A 342 -11.05 -3.31 -9.30
N GLY A 343 -10.14 -2.89 -8.42
CA GLY A 343 -9.47 -1.59 -8.53
C GLY A 343 -8.54 -1.43 -9.74
N LEU A 344 -8.25 -2.52 -10.48
CA LEU A 344 -7.45 -2.48 -11.69
C LEU A 344 -8.27 -2.67 -12.99
N LEU A 345 -9.59 -2.55 -12.91
CA LEU A 345 -10.44 -2.55 -14.09
C LEU A 345 -10.28 -1.24 -14.88
N SER A 346 -10.22 -1.34 -16.19
CA SER A 346 -10.23 -0.18 -17.08
C SER A 346 -11.64 0.25 -17.45
N GLY A 347 -11.81 1.51 -17.86
CA GLY A 347 -13.08 2.02 -18.38
C GLY A 347 -13.57 1.23 -19.61
N LYS A 348 -12.63 0.80 -20.46
CA LYS A 348 -12.94 -0.05 -21.64
C LYS A 348 -13.45 -1.43 -21.22
N ASP A 349 -12.87 -2.07 -20.21
CA ASP A 349 -13.30 -3.36 -19.71
C ASP A 349 -14.72 -3.27 -19.13
N ILE A 350 -14.97 -2.20 -18.36
CA ILE A 350 -16.31 -1.90 -17.81
C ILE A 350 -17.32 -1.72 -18.94
N LEU A 351 -17.03 -0.85 -19.91
CA LEU A 351 -17.93 -0.57 -21.04
C LEU A 351 -18.22 -1.83 -21.88
N LEU A 352 -17.23 -2.69 -22.06
CA LEU A 352 -17.43 -3.95 -22.79
C LEU A 352 -18.38 -4.87 -22.04
N CYS A 353 -18.24 -4.97 -20.73
CA CYS A 353 -19.14 -5.76 -19.89
C CYS A 353 -20.58 -5.20 -19.90
N LEU A 354 -20.73 -3.88 -19.80
CA LEU A 354 -22.02 -3.19 -19.74
C LEU A 354 -22.89 -3.41 -20.98
N LYS A 355 -22.31 -3.72 -22.15
CA LYS A 355 -23.06 -4.03 -23.37
C LYS A 355 -23.96 -5.25 -23.25
N ASN A 356 -23.60 -6.17 -22.36
CA ASN A 356 -24.29 -7.47 -22.19
C ASN A 356 -25.15 -7.51 -20.91
N ILE A 357 -25.29 -6.39 -20.20
CA ILE A 357 -26.05 -6.29 -18.95
C ILE A 357 -27.39 -5.66 -19.26
N ALA A 358 -28.47 -6.27 -18.79
CA ALA A 358 -29.84 -5.77 -19.01
C ALA A 358 -30.22 -4.63 -18.05
N GLU A 359 -29.71 -4.68 -16.81
CA GLU A 359 -30.01 -3.75 -15.74
C GLU A 359 -29.56 -2.32 -16.07
N SER A 360 -30.35 -1.33 -15.63
CA SER A 360 -30.08 0.10 -15.86
C SER A 360 -29.13 0.71 -14.84
N ASP A 361 -29.08 0.15 -13.63
CA ASP A 361 -28.37 0.70 -12.49
C ASP A 361 -27.25 -0.27 -12.05
N ILE A 362 -26.02 0.19 -12.16
CA ILE A 362 -24.82 -0.62 -11.92
C ILE A 362 -24.14 -0.18 -10.62
N ILE A 363 -23.94 -1.09 -9.71
CA ILE A 363 -23.18 -0.90 -8.48
C ILE A 363 -21.73 -1.24 -8.77
N LEU A 364 -20.82 -0.27 -8.54
CA LEU A 364 -19.39 -0.40 -8.81
C LEU A 364 -18.60 0.17 -7.63
N TYR A 365 -17.50 -0.47 -7.28
CA TYR A 365 -16.58 0.07 -6.26
C TYR A 365 -15.85 1.31 -6.76
N ARG A 366 -15.79 2.32 -5.89
CA ARG A 366 -15.09 3.58 -6.17
C ARG A 366 -13.59 3.39 -6.44
N THR A 367 -12.97 2.33 -5.91
CA THR A 367 -11.55 1.99 -6.13
C THR A 367 -11.14 1.83 -7.59
N VAL A 368 -12.08 1.74 -8.51
CA VAL A 368 -11.84 1.77 -9.96
C VAL A 368 -11.34 3.15 -10.43
N PHE A 369 -11.66 4.21 -9.68
CA PHE A 369 -11.30 5.58 -9.98
C PHE A 369 -10.25 6.09 -9.00
N ASN A 370 -9.26 6.82 -9.51
CA ASN A 370 -8.26 7.50 -8.69
C ASN A 370 -8.84 8.78 -8.02
N THR A 371 -7.98 9.55 -7.35
CA THR A 371 -8.35 10.84 -6.73
C THR A 371 -8.89 11.87 -7.72
N ASP A 372 -8.42 11.84 -8.99
CA ASP A 372 -8.89 12.70 -10.08
C ASP A 372 -10.17 12.17 -10.74
N LYS A 373 -10.79 11.12 -10.15
CA LYS A 373 -12.01 10.46 -10.64
C LYS A 373 -11.83 9.80 -12.03
N LEU A 374 -10.64 9.35 -12.35
CA LEU A 374 -10.29 8.67 -13.60
C LEU A 374 -10.00 7.19 -13.40
N THR A 375 -10.49 6.36 -14.31
CA THR A 375 -10.02 4.97 -14.46
C THR A 375 -8.58 4.94 -14.95
N LEU A 376 -7.96 3.77 -14.99
CA LEU A 376 -6.59 3.60 -15.49
C LEU A 376 -6.40 4.13 -16.92
N ASP A 377 -7.39 4.00 -17.77
CA ASP A 377 -7.42 4.44 -19.17
C ASP A 377 -8.19 5.76 -19.39
N ASN A 378 -8.28 6.59 -18.35
CA ASN A 378 -8.77 7.97 -18.35
C ASN A 378 -10.28 8.16 -18.62
N TYR A 379 -11.13 7.17 -18.35
CA TYR A 379 -12.57 7.39 -18.34
C TYR A 379 -13.02 7.95 -17.00
N THR A 380 -13.94 8.94 -17.03
CA THR A 380 -14.70 9.34 -15.86
C THR A 380 -15.97 8.51 -15.72
N LYS A 381 -16.62 8.58 -14.56
CA LYS A 381 -17.94 7.97 -14.34
C LYS A 381 -18.94 8.46 -15.39
N GLU A 382 -19.00 9.77 -15.62
CA GLU A 382 -19.91 10.41 -16.56
C GLU A 382 -19.67 9.94 -18.01
N ASN A 383 -18.40 9.72 -18.40
CA ASN A 383 -18.08 9.13 -19.70
C ASN A 383 -18.64 7.71 -19.83
N ILE A 384 -18.49 6.89 -18.79
CA ILE A 384 -19.00 5.51 -18.80
C ILE A 384 -20.54 5.50 -18.87
N GLU A 385 -21.23 6.34 -18.07
CA GLU A 385 -22.68 6.48 -18.09
C GLU A 385 -23.20 6.93 -19.45
N LYS A 386 -22.60 7.96 -20.03
CA LYS A 386 -22.96 8.48 -21.35
C LYS A 386 -22.82 7.44 -22.46
N LEU A 387 -21.72 6.68 -22.46
CA LEU A 387 -21.41 5.69 -23.49
C LEU A 387 -22.21 4.40 -23.35
N SER A 388 -22.58 4.03 -22.14
CA SER A 388 -23.33 2.80 -21.86
C SER A 388 -24.84 3.02 -21.80
N GLY A 389 -25.32 4.24 -21.54
CA GLY A 389 -26.71 4.54 -21.25
C GLY A 389 -27.17 4.04 -19.88
N LYS A 390 -26.25 3.64 -18.99
CA LYS A 390 -26.53 3.07 -17.67
C LYS A 390 -26.07 4.03 -16.56
N ARG A 391 -26.73 3.97 -15.40
CA ARG A 391 -26.35 4.71 -14.21
C ARG A 391 -25.32 3.94 -13.41
N ILE A 392 -24.22 4.61 -12.98
CA ILE A 392 -23.20 4.01 -12.13
C ILE A 392 -23.36 4.52 -10.69
N ASN A 393 -23.64 3.61 -9.79
CA ASN A 393 -23.76 3.85 -8.36
C ASN A 393 -22.45 3.40 -7.69
N LEU A 394 -21.68 4.36 -7.17
CA LEU A 394 -20.37 4.08 -6.54
C LEU A 394 -20.56 3.77 -5.08
N ILE A 395 -19.91 2.69 -4.62
CA ILE A 395 -19.80 2.33 -3.21
C ILE A 395 -18.33 2.37 -2.78
N ASN A 396 -18.06 2.81 -1.56
CA ASN A 396 -16.72 2.78 -0.96
C ASN A 396 -16.53 1.50 -0.17
N GLU A 397 -17.51 1.18 0.67
CA GLU A 397 -17.53 0.00 1.51
C GLU A 397 -18.65 -0.93 1.07
N PHE A 398 -18.45 -2.24 1.28
CA PHE A 398 -19.44 -3.23 0.84
C PHE A 398 -20.79 -3.09 1.57
N GLU A 399 -20.78 -2.62 2.80
CA GLU A 399 -21.96 -2.39 3.60
C GLU A 399 -22.93 -1.40 2.97
N GLU A 400 -22.48 -0.47 2.14
CA GLU A 400 -23.30 0.49 1.41
C GLU A 400 -24.26 -0.22 0.41
N ILE A 401 -23.96 -1.46 0.06
CA ILE A 401 -24.84 -2.26 -0.81
C ILE A 401 -26.24 -2.47 -0.21
N GLN A 402 -26.38 -2.33 1.12
CA GLN A 402 -27.66 -2.46 1.80
C GLN A 402 -28.74 -1.50 1.25
N GLU A 403 -28.33 -0.35 0.74
CA GLU A 403 -29.22 0.65 0.12
C GLU A 403 -29.89 0.12 -1.15
N TYR A 404 -29.29 -0.88 -1.79
CA TYR A 404 -29.70 -1.46 -3.05
C TYR A 404 -30.33 -2.86 -2.88
N LEU A 405 -30.60 -3.31 -1.63
CA LEU A 405 -31.22 -4.61 -1.32
C LEU A 405 -32.69 -4.45 -0.91
N GLU A 406 -33.47 -5.49 -1.27
CA GLU A 406 -34.85 -5.69 -0.80
C GLU A 406 -34.88 -6.41 0.54
#